data_2cfb2d0fa46945ddf00240d680d4c8e1
#
_entry.id   2cfb2d0fa46945ddf00240d680d4c8e1
#
_cell.length_a   1.000
_cell.length_b   1.000
_cell.length_c   1.000
_cell.angle_alpha   90.00
_cell.angle_beta   90.00
_cell.angle_gamma   90.00
#
_symmetry.space_group_name_H-M   'P 1'
#
loop_
_entity.id
_entity.type
_entity.pdbx_description
1 polymer ?
#
loop_
_entity_poly.entity_id
_entity_poly.type
_entity_poly.pdbx_seq_one_letter_code
_entity_poly.pdbx_strand_id
1 'polypeptide(L)'
;MHYVSWDRTERDTPKLLAEAGPEVLGVFQENRASVNGEIWELTAAPEVGAVATRGGEEIVRAYDPLRRGERVRVDIEGREYTMVGETSRNWVIDDADGNKVAQFTRENSGVRKAILEFEGETSLPLTDIVGLAWVSRELLEARQVGAANAVIATLTVLSAVALAVFLL
;
A
#
# COMPACT_ATOMS: atom_id res chain seq x y z
N MET A 1 -13.88 7.91 13.19
CA MET A 1 -12.43 7.67 12.92
C MET A 1 -12.03 8.53 11.74
N HIS A 2 -10.92 9.29 11.89
CA HIS A 2 -10.45 10.23 10.86
C HIS A 2 -9.29 9.67 10.02
N TYR A 3 -8.53 8.72 10.56
CA TYR A 3 -7.42 8.09 9.86
C TYR A 3 -7.09 6.71 10.42
N VAL A 4 -6.30 5.95 9.69
CA VAL A 4 -5.63 4.75 10.18
C VAL A 4 -4.13 4.86 9.95
N SER A 5 -3.34 4.22 10.81
CA SER A 5 -1.89 4.29 10.75
C SER A 5 -1.23 2.92 10.86
N TRP A 6 -0.08 2.75 10.18
CA TRP A 6 0.71 1.53 10.26
C TRP A 6 1.74 1.60 11.39
N ASP A 7 1.59 0.73 12.38
CA ASP A 7 2.66 0.42 13.34
C ASP A 7 3.56 -0.68 12.76
N ARG A 8 4.83 -0.35 12.59
CA ARG A 8 5.88 -1.22 12.02
C ARG A 8 6.99 -1.49 13.03
N THR A 9 6.72 -1.43 14.30
CA THR A 9 7.68 -1.75 15.37
C THR A 9 8.16 -3.21 15.19
N GLU A 10 7.23 -4.09 14.87
CA GLU A 10 7.51 -5.47 14.46
C GLU A 10 7.42 -5.57 12.93
N ARG A 11 8.56 -5.75 12.25
CA ARG A 11 8.62 -5.73 10.78
C ARG A 11 7.81 -6.83 10.11
N ASP A 12 7.82 -8.02 10.71
CA ASP A 12 7.21 -9.22 10.14
C ASP A 12 5.71 -9.32 10.46
N THR A 13 5.25 -8.51 11.42
CA THR A 13 3.85 -8.45 11.85
C THR A 13 3.37 -7.01 12.04
N PRO A 14 3.38 -6.18 10.97
CA PRO A 14 2.89 -4.81 11.06
C PRO A 14 1.41 -4.79 11.43
N LYS A 15 1.02 -3.80 12.23
CA LYS A 15 -0.34 -3.62 12.71
C LYS A 15 -0.97 -2.38 12.08
N LEU A 16 -2.21 -2.50 11.67
CA LEU A 16 -3.04 -1.37 11.27
C LEU A 16 -3.82 -0.91 12.50
N LEU A 17 -3.66 0.35 12.87
CA LEU A 17 -4.28 0.96 14.05
C LEU A 17 -5.37 1.94 13.64
N ALA A 18 -6.45 1.98 14.41
CA ALA A 18 -7.37 3.11 14.38
C ALA A 18 -6.65 4.32 14.97
N GLU A 19 -6.49 5.36 14.15
CA GLU A 19 -5.77 6.59 14.47
C GLU A 19 -4.35 6.31 14.99
N ALA A 20 -4.01 6.73 16.20
CA ALA A 20 -2.71 6.48 16.82
C ALA A 20 -2.69 5.22 17.72
N GLY A 21 -3.78 4.46 17.74
CA GLY A 21 -3.99 3.33 18.65
C GLY A 21 -4.71 3.76 19.95
N PRO A 22 -4.98 2.87 20.90
CA PRO A 22 -4.46 1.50 20.96
C PRO A 22 -5.27 0.46 20.16
N GLU A 23 -6.38 0.84 19.52
CA GLU A 23 -7.24 -0.10 18.79
C GLU A 23 -6.52 -0.64 17.55
N VAL A 24 -6.41 -1.99 17.46
CA VAL A 24 -5.80 -2.71 16.34
C VAL A 24 -6.90 -3.21 15.41
N LEU A 25 -6.94 -2.71 14.18
CA LEU A 25 -7.90 -3.10 13.15
C LEU A 25 -7.47 -4.38 12.42
N GLY A 26 -6.16 -4.60 12.28
CA GLY A 26 -5.62 -5.78 11.64
C GLY A 26 -4.14 -5.99 11.93
N VAL A 27 -3.74 -7.27 11.93
CA VAL A 27 -2.34 -7.71 12.05
C VAL A 27 -1.98 -8.42 10.77
N PHE A 28 -0.90 -7.97 10.11
CA PHE A 28 -0.52 -8.42 8.78
C PHE A 28 0.76 -9.26 8.83
N GLN A 29 0.84 -10.21 7.93
CA GLN A 29 2.02 -11.01 7.62
C GLN A 29 2.22 -10.96 6.09
N GLU A 30 3.24 -11.65 5.56
CA GLU A 30 3.55 -11.61 4.13
C GLU A 30 2.36 -11.97 3.23
N ASN A 31 1.66 -13.07 3.54
CA ASN A 31 0.57 -13.61 2.72
C ASN A 31 -0.76 -13.74 3.45
N ARG A 32 -0.91 -13.12 4.61
CA ARG A 32 -2.06 -13.29 5.48
C ARG A 32 -2.27 -12.05 6.36
N ALA A 33 -3.54 -11.77 6.69
CA ALA A 33 -3.87 -10.82 7.74
C ALA A 33 -4.95 -11.40 8.66
N SER A 34 -4.94 -10.98 9.92
CA SER A 34 -6.06 -11.17 10.85
C SER A 34 -6.75 -9.83 11.04
N VAL A 35 -7.99 -9.73 10.60
CA VAL A 35 -8.81 -8.51 10.63
C VAL A 35 -10.10 -8.82 11.39
N ASN A 36 -10.30 -8.18 12.52
CA ASN A 36 -11.49 -8.40 13.37
C ASN A 36 -11.77 -9.89 13.66
N GLY A 37 -10.69 -10.69 13.86
CA GLY A 37 -10.79 -12.14 14.13
C GLY A 37 -10.99 -13.03 12.90
N GLU A 38 -11.15 -12.46 11.71
CA GLU A 38 -11.20 -13.18 10.44
C GLU A 38 -9.82 -13.25 9.77
N ILE A 39 -9.56 -14.33 9.07
CA ILE A 39 -8.31 -14.51 8.31
C ILE A 39 -8.53 -14.10 6.86
N TRP A 40 -7.69 -13.19 6.40
CA TRP A 40 -7.57 -12.82 5.00
C TRP A 40 -6.32 -13.46 4.41
N GLU A 41 -6.44 -14.07 3.25
CA GLU A 41 -5.29 -14.54 2.46
C GLU A 41 -4.91 -13.44 1.48
N LEU A 42 -3.61 -13.07 1.47
CA LEU A 42 -3.12 -11.92 0.74
C LEU A 42 -2.17 -12.37 -0.38
N THR A 43 -2.35 -11.80 -1.56
CA THR A 43 -1.44 -11.98 -2.70
C THR A 43 -1.19 -10.64 -3.35
N ALA A 44 0.06 -10.22 -3.44
CA ALA A 44 0.44 -9.01 -4.13
C ALA A 44 1.55 -9.32 -5.15
N ALA A 45 1.33 -8.89 -6.39
CA ALA A 45 2.29 -8.99 -7.49
C ALA A 45 2.51 -7.59 -8.08
N PRO A 46 3.68 -6.96 -7.85
CA PRO A 46 3.92 -5.55 -8.22
C PRO A 46 3.63 -5.18 -9.66
N GLU A 47 3.76 -6.12 -10.59
CA GLU A 47 3.52 -5.91 -12.03
C GLU A 47 2.09 -6.27 -12.47
N VAL A 48 1.25 -6.80 -11.58
CA VAL A 48 -0.08 -7.30 -11.91
C VAL A 48 -1.16 -6.60 -11.09
N GLY A 49 -1.00 -6.53 -9.77
CA GLY A 49 -1.99 -6.02 -8.83
C GLY A 49 -1.94 -6.74 -7.49
N ALA A 50 -3.04 -6.70 -6.75
CA ALA A 50 -3.15 -7.37 -5.46
C ALA A 50 -4.56 -7.93 -5.25
N VAL A 51 -4.65 -9.03 -4.49
CA VAL A 51 -5.92 -9.71 -4.16
C VAL A 51 -5.90 -10.11 -2.70
N ALA A 52 -6.99 -9.84 -1.99
CA ALA A 52 -7.27 -10.43 -0.69
C ALA A 52 -8.53 -11.30 -0.78
N THR A 53 -8.46 -12.48 -0.18
CA THR A 53 -9.61 -13.39 -0.06
C THR A 53 -9.94 -13.67 1.40
N ARG A 54 -11.20 -13.93 1.68
CA ARG A 54 -11.70 -14.32 3.00
C ARG A 54 -12.61 -15.54 2.83
N GLY A 55 -12.23 -16.67 3.43
CA GLY A 55 -12.96 -17.92 3.27
C GLY A 55 -13.02 -18.43 1.82
N GLY A 56 -12.04 -18.06 0.98
CA GLY A 56 -12.01 -18.40 -0.45
C GLY A 56 -12.76 -17.42 -1.36
N GLU A 57 -13.48 -16.46 -0.82
CA GLU A 57 -14.15 -15.39 -1.58
C GLU A 57 -13.25 -14.16 -1.68
N GLU A 58 -13.19 -13.56 -2.86
CA GLU A 58 -12.45 -12.34 -3.11
C GLU A 58 -13.16 -11.15 -2.47
N ILE A 59 -12.43 -10.42 -1.62
CA ILE A 59 -12.96 -9.24 -0.90
C ILE A 59 -12.25 -7.95 -1.29
N VAL A 60 -11.01 -8.02 -1.78
CA VAL A 60 -10.26 -6.86 -2.28
C VAL A 60 -9.53 -7.27 -3.55
N ARG A 61 -9.64 -6.44 -4.59
CA ARG A 61 -8.84 -6.58 -5.82
C ARG A 61 -8.31 -5.24 -6.29
N ALA A 62 -7.00 -5.12 -6.44
CA ALA A 62 -6.35 -4.07 -7.20
C ALA A 62 -6.03 -4.61 -8.60
N TYR A 63 -6.60 -3.97 -9.63
CA TYR A 63 -6.57 -4.47 -11.02
C TYR A 63 -5.34 -4.06 -11.81
N ASP A 64 -4.64 -3.03 -11.39
CA ASP A 64 -3.59 -2.40 -12.18
C ASP A 64 -2.21 -2.62 -11.54
N PRO A 65 -1.11 -2.57 -12.33
CA PRO A 65 0.25 -2.71 -11.83
C PRO A 65 0.56 -1.71 -10.72
N LEU A 66 1.04 -2.21 -9.56
CA LEU A 66 1.32 -1.39 -8.39
C LEU A 66 2.59 -0.56 -8.54
N ARG A 67 3.58 -1.07 -9.30
CA ARG A 67 4.90 -0.43 -9.42
C ARG A 67 4.88 0.85 -10.26
N ARG A 68 4.10 0.91 -11.33
CA ARG A 68 4.16 1.98 -12.35
C ARG A 68 2.83 2.65 -12.64
N GLY A 69 1.73 2.17 -12.07
CA GLY A 69 0.41 2.73 -12.31
C GLY A 69 0.28 4.13 -11.71
N GLU A 70 -0.02 5.14 -12.50
CA GLU A 70 -0.41 6.46 -11.98
C GLU A 70 -1.81 6.39 -11.35
N ARG A 71 -2.62 5.46 -11.84
CA ARG A 71 -3.95 5.14 -11.33
C ARG A 71 -4.03 3.64 -11.07
N VAL A 72 -4.62 3.25 -9.95
CA VAL A 72 -4.90 1.87 -9.60
C VAL A 72 -6.36 1.75 -9.20
N ARG A 73 -7.10 0.96 -9.94
CA ARG A 73 -8.51 0.65 -9.66
C ARG A 73 -8.55 -0.46 -8.61
N VAL A 74 -9.40 -0.26 -7.62
CA VAL A 74 -9.57 -1.19 -6.50
C VAL A 74 -11.06 -1.48 -6.35
N ASP A 75 -11.42 -2.75 -6.31
CA ASP A 75 -12.74 -3.21 -5.90
C ASP A 75 -12.66 -3.80 -4.49
N ILE A 76 -13.62 -3.45 -3.65
CA ILE A 76 -13.75 -4.02 -2.31
C ILE A 76 -15.21 -4.43 -2.11
N GLU A 77 -15.46 -5.72 -2.19
CA GLU A 77 -16.81 -6.30 -2.06
C GLU A 77 -17.85 -5.60 -2.97
N GLY A 78 -17.46 -5.31 -4.23
CA GLY A 78 -18.31 -4.64 -5.23
C GLY A 78 -18.37 -3.12 -5.12
N ARG A 79 -17.57 -2.49 -4.24
CA ARG A 79 -17.42 -1.02 -4.17
C ARG A 79 -16.12 -0.61 -4.86
N GLU A 80 -16.24 0.24 -5.86
CA GLU A 80 -15.12 0.67 -6.69
C GLU A 80 -14.43 1.91 -6.12
N TYR A 81 -13.09 1.88 -6.13
CA TYR A 81 -12.23 2.99 -5.76
C TYR A 81 -11.14 3.19 -6.82
N THR A 82 -10.66 4.41 -6.95
CA THR A 82 -9.50 4.73 -7.78
C THR A 82 -8.42 5.41 -6.93
N MET A 83 -7.26 4.80 -6.85
CA MET A 83 -6.10 5.37 -6.19
C MET A 83 -5.26 6.12 -7.21
N VAL A 84 -5.13 7.44 -7.06
CA VAL A 84 -4.40 8.34 -7.97
C VAL A 84 -3.12 8.81 -7.31
N GLY A 85 -1.99 8.53 -7.94
CA GLY A 85 -0.68 8.94 -7.43
C GLY A 85 -0.41 10.42 -7.70
N GLU A 86 -0.31 11.24 -6.65
CA GLU A 86 0.15 12.64 -6.76
C GLU A 86 1.68 12.70 -6.75
N THR A 87 2.31 11.87 -5.95
CA THR A 87 3.76 11.71 -5.87
C THR A 87 4.10 10.23 -5.68
N SER A 88 5.38 9.90 -5.61
CA SER A 88 5.82 8.53 -5.29
C SER A 88 5.43 8.06 -3.87
N ARG A 89 4.89 8.94 -3.03
CA ARG A 89 4.59 8.68 -1.61
C ARG A 89 3.18 9.08 -1.18
N ASN A 90 2.46 9.80 -2.02
CA ASN A 90 1.13 10.32 -1.71
C ASN A 90 0.14 9.85 -2.78
N TRP A 91 -1.02 9.40 -2.34
CA TRP A 91 -2.11 8.92 -3.17
C TRP A 91 -3.41 9.52 -2.71
N VAL A 92 -4.19 10.03 -3.64
CA VAL A 92 -5.60 10.35 -3.41
C VAL A 92 -6.42 9.13 -3.75
N ILE A 93 -7.47 8.88 -2.98
CA ILE A 93 -8.41 7.78 -3.18
C ILE A 93 -9.77 8.37 -3.43
N ASP A 94 -10.30 8.11 -4.61
CA ASP A 94 -11.61 8.55 -5.05
C ASP A 94 -12.59 7.37 -5.04
N ASP A 95 -13.87 7.62 -4.77
CA ASP A 95 -14.96 6.67 -4.95
C ASP A 95 -15.37 6.54 -6.44
N ALA A 96 -16.40 5.72 -6.72
CA ALA A 96 -16.92 5.51 -8.06
C ALA A 96 -17.47 6.77 -8.70
N ASP A 97 -17.93 7.74 -7.93
CA ASP A 97 -18.47 9.02 -8.39
C ASP A 97 -17.36 10.08 -8.60
N GLY A 98 -16.11 9.75 -8.27
CA GLY A 98 -14.96 10.62 -8.37
C GLY A 98 -14.81 11.59 -7.19
N ASN A 99 -15.50 11.34 -6.07
CA ASN A 99 -15.31 12.12 -4.87
C ASN A 99 -14.13 11.56 -4.09
N LYS A 100 -13.27 12.44 -3.61
CA LYS A 100 -12.18 12.06 -2.71
C LYS A 100 -12.74 11.52 -1.41
N VAL A 101 -12.36 10.30 -1.04
CA VAL A 101 -12.77 9.65 0.22
C VAL A 101 -11.63 9.52 1.21
N ALA A 102 -10.39 9.45 0.72
CA ALA A 102 -9.21 9.33 1.56
C ALA A 102 -7.94 9.83 0.85
N GLN A 103 -6.88 9.99 1.63
CA GLN A 103 -5.53 10.26 1.14
C GLN A 103 -4.52 9.41 1.91
N PHE A 104 -3.65 8.72 1.18
CA PHE A 104 -2.53 8.02 1.77
C PHE A 104 -1.27 8.86 1.67
N THR A 105 -0.61 9.05 2.82
CA THR A 105 0.61 9.85 2.92
C THR A 105 1.68 9.10 3.69
N ARG A 106 2.91 9.10 3.16
CA ARG A 106 4.09 8.69 3.90
C ARG A 106 4.92 9.91 4.24
N GLU A 107 4.89 10.35 5.48
CA GLU A 107 5.74 11.44 5.94
C GLU A 107 7.22 11.05 6.10
N ASN A 108 8.10 12.01 5.77
CA ASN A 108 9.56 11.87 5.90
C ASN A 108 10.09 12.42 7.24
N SER A 109 9.27 13.02 8.07
CA SER A 109 9.70 13.79 9.24
C SER A 109 9.79 12.92 10.50
N GLY A 110 10.74 11.98 10.55
CA GLY A 110 11.17 11.33 11.80
C GLY A 110 10.18 10.38 12.46
N VAL A 111 8.89 10.49 12.25
CA VAL A 111 7.85 9.56 12.68
C VAL A 111 7.43 8.74 11.48
N ARG A 112 7.88 7.48 11.44
CA ARG A 112 7.69 6.56 10.30
C ARG A 112 6.26 5.99 10.24
N LYS A 113 5.24 6.84 10.21
CA LYS A 113 3.87 6.37 10.06
C LYS A 113 3.40 6.60 8.63
N ALA A 114 3.04 5.53 7.94
CA ALA A 114 2.20 5.62 6.77
C ALA A 114 0.77 5.77 7.27
N ILE A 115 0.07 6.80 6.81
CA ILE A 115 -1.26 7.18 7.28
C ILE A 115 -2.20 7.19 6.10
N LEU A 116 -3.37 6.56 6.27
CA LEU A 116 -4.53 6.73 5.40
C LEU A 116 -5.50 7.64 6.14
N GLU A 117 -5.64 8.87 5.68
CA GLU A 117 -6.51 9.90 6.24
C GLU A 117 -7.79 9.99 5.42
N PHE A 118 -8.94 10.05 6.09
CA PHE A 118 -10.25 10.14 5.44
C PHE A 118 -10.73 11.59 5.36
N GLU A 119 -11.62 11.87 4.39
CA GLU A 119 -12.29 13.18 4.30
C GLU A 119 -13.34 13.30 5.41
N GLY A 120 -12.91 13.74 6.58
CA GLY A 120 -13.73 13.84 7.78
C GLY A 120 -13.84 12.52 8.56
N GLU A 121 -14.88 12.37 9.35
CA GLU A 121 -15.14 11.12 10.07
C GLU A 121 -15.71 10.08 9.10
N THR A 122 -14.96 8.99 8.89
CA THR A 122 -15.36 7.99 7.91
C THR A 122 -16.52 7.13 8.38
N SER A 123 -17.46 6.86 7.46
CA SER A 123 -18.53 5.87 7.58
C SER A 123 -18.28 4.62 6.73
N LEU A 124 -17.09 4.48 6.14
CA LEU A 124 -16.72 3.33 5.32
C LEU A 124 -16.76 2.03 6.15
N PRO A 125 -17.19 0.91 5.56
CA PRO A 125 -17.06 -0.40 6.19
C PRO A 125 -15.63 -0.73 6.58
N LEU A 126 -15.42 -1.53 7.62
CA LEU A 126 -14.09 -1.92 8.08
C LEU A 126 -13.28 -2.62 6.97
N THR A 127 -13.94 -3.43 6.14
CA THR A 127 -13.28 -4.10 5.00
C THR A 127 -12.67 -3.09 4.03
N ASP A 128 -13.36 -1.98 3.76
CA ASP A 128 -12.88 -0.93 2.86
C ASP A 128 -11.69 -0.19 3.48
N ILE A 129 -11.81 0.20 4.74
CA ILE A 129 -10.74 0.88 5.48
C ILE A 129 -9.46 0.03 5.47
N VAL A 130 -9.57 -1.24 5.82
CA VAL A 130 -8.43 -2.16 5.88
C VAL A 130 -7.90 -2.50 4.49
N GLY A 131 -8.79 -2.73 3.52
CA GLY A 131 -8.44 -3.02 2.13
C GLY A 131 -7.68 -1.87 1.48
N LEU A 132 -8.20 -0.64 1.59
CA LEU A 132 -7.54 0.56 1.07
C LEU A 132 -6.19 0.82 1.74
N ALA A 133 -6.09 0.63 3.05
CA ALA A 133 -4.83 0.76 3.79
C ALA A 133 -3.80 -0.30 3.34
N TRP A 134 -4.21 -1.55 3.14
CA TRP A 134 -3.36 -2.61 2.66
C TRP A 134 -2.85 -2.34 1.24
N VAL A 135 -3.75 -2.06 0.28
CA VAL A 135 -3.35 -1.75 -1.11
C VAL A 135 -2.43 -0.54 -1.16
N SER A 136 -2.68 0.51 -0.34
CA SER A 136 -1.79 1.69 -0.24
C SER A 136 -0.39 1.31 0.21
N ARG A 137 -0.27 0.37 1.15
CA ARG A 137 1.01 -0.15 1.62
C ARG A 137 1.72 -0.95 0.51
N GLU A 138 1.01 -1.84 -0.19
CA GLU A 138 1.57 -2.62 -1.30
C GLU A 138 2.08 -1.70 -2.44
N LEU A 139 1.33 -0.65 -2.77
CA LEU A 139 1.76 0.38 -3.73
C LEU A 139 3.07 1.05 -3.30
N LEU A 140 3.18 1.42 -2.04
CA LEU A 140 4.38 2.04 -1.50
C LEU A 140 5.59 1.09 -1.55
N GLU A 141 5.41 -0.16 -1.15
CA GLU A 141 6.47 -1.18 -1.13
C GLU A 141 6.93 -1.54 -2.54
N ALA A 142 6.00 -1.75 -3.49
CA ALA A 142 6.31 -2.03 -4.89
C ALA A 142 7.17 -0.95 -5.55
N ARG A 143 6.92 0.33 -5.23
CA ARG A 143 7.69 1.46 -5.77
C ARG A 143 9.07 1.62 -5.14
N GLN A 144 9.21 1.31 -3.85
CA GLN A 144 10.51 1.38 -3.17
C GLN A 144 11.49 0.34 -3.72
N VAL A 145 11.04 -0.89 -3.93
CA VAL A 145 11.86 -1.95 -4.54
C VAL A 145 12.27 -1.56 -5.96
N GLY A 146 11.37 -0.97 -6.74
CA GLY A 146 11.67 -0.48 -8.08
C GLY A 146 12.76 0.58 -8.11
N ALA A 147 12.73 1.54 -7.20
CA ALA A 147 13.74 2.59 -7.08
C ALA A 147 15.11 2.03 -6.65
N ALA A 148 15.15 1.11 -5.69
CA ALA A 148 16.38 0.46 -5.24
C ALA A 148 17.04 -0.34 -6.38
N ASN A 149 16.27 -1.11 -7.15
CA ASN A 149 16.77 -1.88 -8.28
C ASN A 149 17.33 -0.97 -9.39
N ALA A 150 16.72 0.17 -9.66
CA ALA A 150 17.24 1.16 -10.62
C ALA A 150 18.58 1.72 -10.19
N VAL A 151 18.74 2.07 -8.90
CA VAL A 151 20.03 2.55 -8.35
C VAL A 151 21.11 1.47 -8.45
N ILE A 152 20.80 0.23 -8.10
CA ILE A 152 21.76 -0.89 -8.19
C ILE A 152 22.19 -1.09 -9.64
N ALA A 153 21.26 -1.11 -10.60
CA ALA A 153 21.58 -1.24 -12.02
C ALA A 153 22.49 -0.11 -12.52
N THR A 154 22.22 1.13 -12.14
CA THR A 154 23.04 2.29 -12.50
C THR A 154 24.46 2.17 -11.92
N LEU A 155 24.61 1.79 -10.66
CA LEU A 155 25.90 1.59 -10.02
C LEU A 155 26.70 0.47 -10.67
N THR A 156 26.03 -0.62 -11.07
CA THR A 156 26.67 -1.74 -11.77
C THR A 156 27.23 -1.31 -13.12
N VAL A 157 26.46 -0.55 -13.90
CA VAL A 157 26.93 0.00 -15.20
C VAL A 157 28.10 0.94 -15.01
N LEU A 158 28.02 1.87 -14.06
CA LEU A 158 29.12 2.80 -13.77
C LEU A 158 30.39 2.07 -13.33
N SER A 159 30.26 1.03 -12.51
CA SER A 159 31.41 0.21 -12.09
C SER A 159 32.07 -0.52 -13.28
N ALA A 160 31.24 -1.06 -14.20
CA ALA A 160 31.75 -1.72 -15.39
C ALA A 160 32.49 -0.74 -16.32
N VAL A 161 31.96 0.46 -16.51
CA VAL A 161 32.61 1.53 -17.29
C VAL A 161 33.94 1.95 -16.66
N ALA A 162 33.98 2.16 -15.34
CA ALA A 162 35.20 2.52 -14.63
C ALA A 162 36.29 1.46 -14.76
N LEU A 163 35.90 0.17 -14.65
CA LEU A 163 36.82 -0.94 -14.87
C LEU A 163 37.36 -0.98 -16.30
N ALA A 164 36.52 -0.76 -17.31
CA ALA A 164 36.94 -0.73 -18.72
C ALA A 164 37.92 0.41 -18.99
N VAL A 165 37.71 1.58 -18.42
CA VAL A 165 38.61 2.73 -18.55
C VAL A 165 39.95 2.49 -17.84
N PHE A 166 39.97 1.78 -16.72
CA PHE A 166 41.18 1.48 -15.98
C PHE A 166 42.07 0.42 -16.68
N LEU A 167 41.46 -0.45 -17.49
CA LEU A 167 42.18 -1.54 -18.21
C LEU A 167 42.65 -1.14 -19.62
N LEU A 168 42.29 0.04 -20.12
CA LEU A 168 42.72 0.63 -21.37
C LEU A 168 43.93 1.56 -21.15
#